data_1a05dcc0cadafe498e18f864c21af77d
#
_entry.id   1a05dcc0cadafe498e18f864c21af77d
#
_cell.length_a   1.000
_cell.length_b   1.000
_cell.length_c   1.000
_cell.angle_alpha   90.00
_cell.angle_beta   90.00
_cell.angle_gamma   90.00
#
_symmetry.space_group_name_H-M   'P 1'
#
loop_
_entity.id
_entity.type
_entity.pdbx_description
1 polymer ?
#
loop_
_entity_poly.entity_id
_entity_poly.type
_entity_poly.pdbx_seq_one_letter_code
_entity_poly.pdbx_strand_id
1 'polypeptide(L)'
;LIISDSSLTKIERDRILVIYIVSFFIIFFWAAFEQAGSSLTFIADNQTDRNFFGFLMPASMVQIFNGLFVVILAVPFSVLWDTLRAKGKEPISPVKLAVGLVIISLSFFMIATQVSYIGTSGLLLVKWLILLYFLNTCAELCLSPIGLSLVGKLSPKRFASLLYGVFFLSNASGYALGGTLGSILPATGD
;
A
#
# COMPACT_ATOMS: atom_id res chain seq x y z
N LEU A 1 6.27 -26.28 -4.60
CA LEU A 1 5.95 -27.06 -5.80
C LEU A 1 6.66 -26.50 -7.05
N ILE A 2 6.49 -25.19 -7.42
CA ILE A 2 7.13 -24.66 -8.64
C ILE A 2 8.67 -24.68 -8.51
N ILE A 3 9.23 -24.24 -7.37
CA ILE A 3 10.68 -24.18 -7.13
C ILE A 3 11.35 -25.57 -7.18
N SER A 4 10.59 -26.63 -6.93
CA SER A 4 11.07 -28.00 -6.91
C SER A 4 11.04 -28.69 -8.28
N ASP A 5 10.57 -27.99 -9.32
CA ASP A 5 10.53 -28.54 -10.70
C ASP A 5 11.97 -28.68 -11.21
N SER A 6 12.34 -29.91 -11.56
CA SER A 6 13.67 -30.29 -12.05
C SER A 6 14.01 -29.67 -13.43
N SER A 7 13.01 -29.21 -14.15
CA SER A 7 13.17 -28.58 -15.47
C SER A 7 13.55 -27.11 -15.40
N LEU A 8 13.57 -26.50 -14.18
CA LEU A 8 13.95 -25.12 -13.98
C LEU A 8 15.48 -24.95 -14.01
N THR A 9 15.94 -23.97 -14.77
CA THR A 9 17.32 -23.49 -14.66
C THR A 9 17.54 -22.78 -13.31
N LYS A 10 18.79 -22.68 -12.87
CA LYS A 10 19.14 -21.94 -11.63
C LYS A 10 18.63 -20.50 -11.70
N ILE A 11 18.78 -19.83 -12.84
CA ILE A 11 18.34 -18.43 -13.04
C ILE A 11 16.81 -18.31 -12.91
N GLU A 12 16.04 -19.23 -13.48
CA GLU A 12 14.60 -19.22 -13.37
C GLU A 12 14.14 -19.44 -11.93
N ARG A 13 14.81 -20.34 -11.20
CA ARG A 13 14.55 -20.59 -9.78
C ARG A 13 14.81 -19.34 -8.92
N ASP A 14 15.93 -18.66 -9.14
CA ASP A 14 16.26 -17.43 -8.41
C ASP A 14 15.23 -16.32 -8.71
N ARG A 15 14.77 -16.19 -9.96
CA ARG A 15 13.71 -15.23 -10.33
C ARG A 15 12.38 -15.54 -9.64
N ILE A 16 11.99 -16.80 -9.58
CA ILE A 16 10.77 -17.24 -8.88
C ILE A 16 10.89 -16.95 -7.39
N LEU A 17 12.06 -17.17 -6.79
CA LEU A 17 12.30 -16.85 -5.38
C LEU A 17 12.11 -15.35 -5.09
N VAL A 18 12.59 -14.48 -5.97
CA VAL A 18 12.36 -13.03 -5.86
C VAL A 18 10.87 -12.71 -5.89
N ILE A 19 10.09 -13.35 -6.77
CA ILE A 19 8.63 -13.15 -6.82
C ILE A 19 7.98 -13.55 -5.48
N TYR A 20 8.36 -14.70 -4.90
CA TYR A 20 7.81 -15.14 -3.62
C TYR A 20 8.16 -14.20 -2.46
N ILE A 21 9.42 -13.74 -2.40
CA ILE A 21 9.84 -12.77 -1.37
C ILE A 21 9.06 -11.47 -1.50
N VAL A 22 8.95 -10.93 -2.71
CA VAL A 22 8.17 -9.72 -2.97
C VAL A 22 6.69 -9.93 -2.62
N SER A 23 6.11 -11.04 -3.02
CA SER A 23 4.71 -11.40 -2.73
C SER A 23 4.45 -11.48 -1.21
N PHE A 24 5.40 -11.98 -0.44
CA PHE A 24 5.30 -12.01 1.02
C PHE A 24 5.21 -10.60 1.62
N PHE A 25 6.06 -9.68 1.18
CA PHE A 25 6.03 -8.29 1.68
C PHE A 25 4.80 -7.51 1.20
N ILE A 26 4.26 -7.83 0.04
CA ILE A 26 3.03 -7.23 -0.50
C ILE A 26 1.81 -7.53 0.38
N ILE A 27 1.78 -8.67 1.08
CA ILE A 27 0.71 -8.98 2.05
C ILE A 27 0.61 -7.88 3.10
N PHE A 28 1.73 -7.47 3.68
CA PHE A 28 1.74 -6.43 4.71
C PHE A 28 1.40 -5.04 4.16
N PHE A 29 1.81 -4.74 2.93
CA PHE A 29 1.43 -3.50 2.28
C PHE A 29 -0.10 -3.39 2.16
N TRP A 30 -0.74 -4.41 1.57
CA TRP A 30 -2.19 -4.39 1.39
C TRP A 30 -2.94 -4.48 2.71
N ALA A 31 -2.43 -5.21 3.70
CA ALA A 31 -3.02 -5.22 5.03
C ALA A 31 -3.05 -3.82 5.68
N ALA A 32 -1.98 -3.04 5.51
CA ALA A 32 -1.94 -1.66 5.98
C ALA A 32 -2.83 -0.75 5.13
N PHE A 33 -2.77 -0.87 3.80
CA PHE A 33 -3.53 -0.04 2.87
C PHE A 33 -5.04 -0.18 3.08
N GLU A 34 -5.54 -1.40 3.29
CA GLU A 34 -6.96 -1.72 3.53
C GLU A 34 -7.49 -1.20 4.88
N GLN A 35 -6.63 -0.69 5.76
CA GLN A 35 -7.11 0.03 6.95
C GLN A 35 -7.92 1.28 6.58
N ALA A 36 -7.83 1.77 5.35
CA ALA A 36 -8.65 2.85 4.84
C ALA A 36 -10.17 2.56 4.96
N GLY A 37 -10.58 1.32 4.68
CA GLY A 37 -11.98 0.88 4.76
C GLY A 37 -12.46 0.49 6.17
N SER A 38 -11.55 0.37 7.14
CA SER A 38 -11.86 -0.09 8.50
C SER A 38 -11.37 0.91 9.55
N SER A 39 -10.15 0.73 10.05
CA SER A 39 -9.57 1.52 11.15
C SER A 39 -9.56 3.02 10.87
N LEU A 40 -9.18 3.44 9.67
CA LEU A 40 -9.10 4.87 9.33
C LEU A 40 -10.48 5.50 9.19
N THR A 41 -11.47 4.76 8.70
CA THR A 41 -12.86 5.24 8.67
C THR A 41 -13.41 5.38 10.08
N PHE A 42 -13.11 4.44 10.97
CA PHE A 42 -13.50 4.52 12.38
C PHE A 42 -12.85 5.74 13.08
N ILE A 43 -11.54 5.97 12.88
CA ILE A 43 -10.84 7.14 13.41
C ILE A 43 -11.44 8.43 12.82
N ALA A 44 -11.75 8.43 11.52
CA ALA A 44 -12.37 9.58 10.87
C ALA A 44 -13.74 9.91 11.49
N ASP A 45 -14.54 8.90 11.83
CA ASP A 45 -15.89 9.11 12.37
C ASP A 45 -15.89 9.52 13.83
N ASN A 46 -15.11 8.84 14.67
CA ASN A 46 -15.20 8.96 16.13
C ASN A 46 -14.13 9.87 16.74
N GLN A 47 -12.97 10.05 16.09
CA GLN A 47 -11.79 10.69 16.69
C GLN A 47 -11.25 11.85 15.86
N THR A 48 -11.98 12.32 14.83
CA THR A 48 -11.48 13.38 13.94
C THR A 48 -12.43 14.57 13.90
N ASP A 49 -11.86 15.78 14.06
CA ASP A 49 -12.55 17.01 13.69
C ASP A 49 -12.60 17.08 12.14
N ARG A 50 -13.78 16.77 11.60
CA ARG A 50 -14.05 16.72 10.17
C ARG A 50 -14.51 18.07 9.59
N ASN A 51 -14.39 19.14 10.36
CA ASN A 51 -14.68 20.46 9.83
C ASN A 51 -13.58 20.93 8.89
N PHE A 52 -13.91 20.99 7.60
CA PHE A 52 -12.99 21.39 6.55
C PHE A 52 -13.54 22.65 5.86
N PHE A 53 -12.94 23.80 6.14
CA PHE A 53 -13.39 25.12 5.64
C PHE A 53 -14.91 25.41 5.88
N GLY A 54 -15.43 25.01 7.04
CA GLY A 54 -16.83 25.23 7.38
C GLY A 54 -17.80 24.16 6.88
N PHE A 55 -17.31 23.14 6.17
CA PHE A 55 -18.09 21.97 5.73
C PHE A 55 -17.77 20.76 6.61
N LEU A 56 -18.78 20.17 7.23
CA LEU A 56 -18.62 18.92 7.99
C LEU A 56 -18.55 17.75 7.02
N MET A 57 -17.33 17.22 6.83
CA MET A 57 -17.06 16.13 5.91
C MET A 57 -17.55 14.78 6.46
N PRO A 58 -18.39 14.00 5.74
CA PRO A 58 -18.71 12.62 6.12
C PRO A 58 -17.43 11.77 6.24
N ALA A 59 -17.36 10.85 7.21
CA ALA A 59 -16.19 10.01 7.43
C ALA A 59 -15.79 9.21 6.18
N SER A 60 -16.76 8.64 5.47
CA SER A 60 -16.55 7.92 4.21
C SER A 60 -16.00 8.79 3.08
N MET A 61 -16.25 10.11 3.13
CA MET A 61 -15.76 11.03 2.10
C MET A 61 -14.25 11.23 2.18
N VAL A 62 -13.62 10.99 3.33
CA VAL A 62 -12.16 11.12 3.49
C VAL A 62 -11.40 10.16 2.58
N GLN A 63 -11.97 9.00 2.25
CA GLN A 63 -11.37 8.04 1.32
C GLN A 63 -11.30 8.54 -0.13
N ILE A 64 -12.12 9.52 -0.52
CA ILE A 64 -12.10 10.13 -1.86
C ILE A 64 -10.73 10.73 -2.18
N PHE A 65 -9.99 11.18 -1.16
CA PHE A 65 -8.66 11.74 -1.34
C PHE A 65 -7.66 10.73 -1.93
N ASN A 66 -7.79 9.43 -1.64
CA ASN A 66 -6.95 8.43 -2.30
C ASN A 66 -7.18 8.45 -3.82
N GLY A 67 -8.41 8.30 -4.29
CA GLY A 67 -8.72 8.35 -5.73
C GLY A 67 -8.30 9.66 -6.39
N LEU A 68 -8.53 10.79 -5.72
CA LEU A 68 -8.12 12.11 -6.21
C LEU A 68 -6.59 12.19 -6.36
N PHE A 69 -5.84 11.76 -5.36
CA PHE A 69 -4.38 11.75 -5.40
C PHE A 69 -3.83 10.78 -6.43
N VAL A 70 -4.46 9.61 -6.65
CA VAL A 70 -4.06 8.70 -7.75
C VAL A 70 -4.12 9.44 -9.09
N VAL A 71 -5.22 10.13 -9.39
CA VAL A 71 -5.37 10.88 -10.65
C VAL A 71 -4.32 11.99 -10.76
N ILE A 72 -4.09 12.75 -9.70
CA ILE A 72 -3.14 13.87 -9.70
C ILE A 72 -1.69 13.38 -9.78
N LEU A 73 -1.33 12.31 -9.08
CA LEU A 73 0.06 11.87 -8.91
C LEU A 73 0.50 10.84 -9.95
N ALA A 74 -0.40 10.16 -10.66
CA ALA A 74 -0.03 9.14 -11.64
C ALA A 74 0.92 9.66 -12.71
N VAL A 75 0.62 10.84 -13.29
CA VAL A 75 1.48 11.45 -14.30
C VAL A 75 2.82 11.90 -13.72
N PRO A 76 2.89 12.66 -12.62
CA PRO A 76 4.16 13.00 -11.97
C PRO A 76 5.03 11.79 -11.64
N PHE A 77 4.45 10.70 -11.13
CA PHE A 77 5.20 9.47 -10.83
C PHE A 77 5.72 8.78 -12.09
N SER A 78 4.92 8.75 -13.17
CA SER A 78 5.39 8.23 -14.45
C SER A 78 6.58 9.03 -14.98
N VAL A 79 6.46 10.35 -14.99
CA VAL A 79 7.55 11.25 -15.42
C VAL A 79 8.78 11.11 -14.54
N LEU A 80 8.62 10.93 -13.24
CA LEU A 80 9.71 10.67 -12.30
C LEU A 80 10.51 9.42 -12.69
N TRP A 81 9.82 8.30 -12.91
CA TRP A 81 10.48 7.04 -13.26
C TRP A 81 11.12 7.10 -14.64
N ASP A 82 10.49 7.72 -15.63
CA ASP A 82 11.05 7.88 -16.96
C ASP A 82 12.28 8.80 -16.96
N THR A 83 12.25 9.88 -16.16
CA THR A 83 13.40 10.78 -16.00
C THR A 83 14.58 10.07 -15.32
N LEU A 84 14.33 9.28 -14.29
CA LEU A 84 15.36 8.50 -13.62
C LEU A 84 15.95 7.45 -14.56
N ARG A 85 15.11 6.81 -15.38
CA ARG A 85 15.54 5.86 -16.42
C ARG A 85 16.43 6.53 -17.46
N ALA A 86 16.02 7.68 -17.97
CA ALA A 86 16.81 8.43 -18.97
C ALA A 86 18.19 8.85 -18.43
N LYS A 87 18.31 9.10 -17.13
CA LYS A 87 19.56 9.44 -16.45
C LYS A 87 20.38 8.20 -16.02
N GLY A 88 19.93 6.97 -16.30
CA GLY A 88 20.56 5.74 -15.83
C GLY A 88 20.55 5.55 -14.31
N LYS A 89 19.69 6.26 -13.59
CA LYS A 89 19.56 6.25 -12.12
C LYS A 89 18.25 5.61 -11.64
N GLU A 90 17.53 4.91 -12.52
CA GLU A 90 16.29 4.24 -12.14
C GLU A 90 16.58 3.11 -11.13
N PRO A 91 15.95 3.12 -9.94
CA PRO A 91 16.09 2.03 -9.00
C PRO A 91 15.50 0.73 -9.57
N ILE A 92 16.07 -0.40 -9.21
CA ILE A 92 15.51 -1.71 -9.54
C ILE A 92 14.13 -1.89 -8.89
N SER A 93 13.26 -2.69 -9.51
CA SER A 93 11.87 -2.86 -9.07
C SER A 93 11.72 -3.22 -7.58
N PRO A 94 12.49 -4.14 -6.99
CA PRO A 94 12.40 -4.43 -5.55
C PRO A 94 12.70 -3.22 -4.65
N VAL A 95 13.61 -2.33 -5.07
CA VAL A 95 13.90 -1.10 -4.31
C VAL A 95 12.72 -0.14 -4.33
N LYS A 96 12.04 0.01 -5.48
CA LYS A 96 10.82 0.83 -5.57
C LYS A 96 9.71 0.28 -4.68
N LEU A 97 9.55 -1.05 -4.63
CA LEU A 97 8.60 -1.71 -3.74
C LEU A 97 8.95 -1.46 -2.26
N ALA A 98 10.24 -1.56 -1.89
CA ALA A 98 10.70 -1.25 -0.55
C ALA A 98 10.43 0.21 -0.16
N VAL A 99 10.64 1.16 -1.09
CA VAL A 99 10.28 2.58 -0.87
C VAL A 99 8.79 2.73 -0.59
N GLY A 100 7.92 2.05 -1.35
CA GLY A 100 6.47 2.03 -1.08
C GLY A 100 6.15 1.54 0.33
N LEU A 101 6.76 0.44 0.77
CA LEU A 101 6.59 -0.09 2.13
C LEU A 101 7.06 0.88 3.21
N VAL A 102 8.18 1.57 3.00
CA VAL A 102 8.68 2.60 3.93
C VAL A 102 7.71 3.77 4.01
N ILE A 103 7.22 4.26 2.87
CA ILE A 103 6.28 5.39 2.84
C ILE A 103 4.99 5.06 3.58
N ILE A 104 4.39 3.88 3.34
CA ILE A 104 3.16 3.50 4.04
C ILE A 104 3.40 3.33 5.54
N SER A 105 4.54 2.76 5.95
CA SER A 105 4.91 2.63 7.36
C SER A 105 5.05 3.99 8.04
N LEU A 106 5.69 4.95 7.37
CA LEU A 106 5.83 6.32 7.87
C LEU A 106 4.49 7.04 7.97
N SER A 107 3.56 6.80 7.04
CA SER A 107 2.21 7.39 7.09
C SER A 107 1.44 6.94 8.33
N PHE A 108 1.47 5.64 8.65
CA PHE A 108 0.83 5.11 9.85
C PHE A 108 1.55 5.54 11.13
N PHE A 109 2.88 5.58 11.13
CA PHE A 109 3.65 6.09 12.26
C PHE A 109 3.31 7.55 12.55
N MET A 110 3.18 8.37 11.52
CA MET A 110 2.75 9.78 11.65
C MET A 110 1.38 9.88 12.33
N ILE A 111 0.37 9.12 11.88
CA ILE A 111 -0.96 9.12 12.50
C ILE A 111 -0.89 8.64 13.95
N ALA A 112 -0.17 7.56 14.23
CA ALA A 112 -0.01 7.03 15.58
C ALA A 112 0.57 8.08 16.54
N THR A 113 1.58 8.84 16.11
CA THR A 113 2.16 9.93 16.91
C THR A 113 1.17 11.06 17.14
N GLN A 114 0.36 11.43 16.14
CA GLN A 114 -0.64 12.49 16.29
C GLN A 114 -1.76 12.08 17.25
N VAL A 115 -2.27 10.85 17.12
CA VAL A 115 -3.28 10.31 18.03
C VAL A 115 -2.74 10.24 19.46
N SER A 116 -1.52 9.77 19.65
CA SER A 116 -0.84 9.73 20.96
C SER A 116 -0.66 11.13 21.57
N TYR A 117 -0.33 12.14 20.75
CA TYR A 117 -0.15 13.51 21.22
C TYR A 117 -1.47 14.17 21.67
N ILE A 118 -2.56 13.90 20.97
CA ILE A 118 -3.89 14.46 21.27
C ILE A 118 -4.46 13.83 22.56
N GLY A 119 -4.13 12.58 22.85
CA GLY A 119 -4.64 11.83 24.01
C GLY A 119 -6.15 11.56 23.91
N THR A 120 -6.79 11.39 25.08
CA THR A 120 -8.21 11.01 25.17
C THR A 120 -9.20 12.18 25.05
N SER A 121 -8.74 13.41 25.11
CA SER A 121 -9.61 14.61 25.20
C SER A 121 -9.65 15.48 23.94
N GLY A 122 -8.84 15.17 22.94
CA GLY A 122 -8.74 15.95 21.71
C GLY A 122 -9.28 15.20 20.50
N LEU A 123 -9.50 15.94 19.40
CA LEU A 123 -9.84 15.40 18.10
C LEU A 123 -8.68 15.57 17.13
N LEU A 124 -8.44 14.55 16.30
CA LEU A 124 -7.48 14.60 15.21
C LEU A 124 -7.98 15.58 14.15
N LEU A 125 -7.13 16.50 13.70
CA LEU A 125 -7.50 17.36 12.59
C LEU A 125 -7.55 16.57 11.29
N VAL A 126 -8.59 16.74 10.48
CA VAL A 126 -8.78 16.03 9.20
C VAL A 126 -7.60 16.14 8.24
N LYS A 127 -6.82 17.24 8.31
CA LYS A 127 -5.60 17.44 7.52
C LYS A 127 -4.58 16.29 7.65
N TRP A 128 -4.51 15.65 8.83
CA TRP A 128 -3.61 14.53 9.05
C TRP A 128 -4.06 13.27 8.32
N LEU A 129 -5.38 13.04 8.25
CA LEU A 129 -5.92 11.96 7.42
C LEU A 129 -5.71 12.23 5.93
N ILE A 130 -5.90 13.47 5.48
CA ILE A 130 -5.63 13.85 4.08
C ILE A 130 -4.16 13.61 3.75
N LEU A 131 -3.23 14.01 4.63
CA LEU A 131 -1.80 13.75 4.45
C LEU A 131 -1.47 12.24 4.45
N LEU A 132 -2.15 11.46 5.30
CA LEU A 132 -2.01 10.00 5.31
C LEU A 132 -2.44 9.42 3.95
N TYR A 133 -3.60 9.80 3.42
CA TYR A 133 -4.05 9.33 2.10
C TYR A 133 -3.11 9.76 0.97
N PHE A 134 -2.53 10.96 1.06
CA PHE A 134 -1.50 11.40 0.12
C PHE A 134 -0.28 10.48 0.15
N LEU A 135 0.25 10.18 1.34
CA LEU A 135 1.40 9.29 1.51
C LEU A 135 1.08 7.85 1.09
N ASN A 136 -0.10 7.36 1.44
CA ASN A 136 -0.55 6.02 1.02
C ASN A 136 -0.65 5.91 -0.51
N THR A 137 -1.14 6.95 -1.18
CA THR A 137 -1.16 7.00 -2.65
C THR A 137 0.24 7.03 -3.25
N CYS A 138 1.17 7.80 -2.66
CA CYS A 138 2.57 7.77 -3.09
C CYS A 138 3.17 6.36 -2.95
N ALA A 139 2.88 5.68 -1.84
CA ALA A 139 3.31 4.31 -1.60
C ALA A 139 2.71 3.33 -2.62
N GLU A 140 1.42 3.45 -2.89
CA GLU A 140 0.70 2.64 -3.88
C GLU A 140 1.28 2.80 -5.29
N LEU A 141 1.57 4.01 -5.73
CA LEU A 141 2.17 4.29 -7.03
C LEU A 141 3.62 3.78 -7.16
N CYS A 142 4.32 3.62 -6.04
CA CYS A 142 5.63 2.95 -6.01
C CYS A 142 5.52 1.43 -6.08
N LEU A 143 4.40 0.83 -5.68
CA LEU A 143 4.27 -0.62 -5.50
C LEU A 143 3.40 -1.28 -6.57
N SER A 144 2.17 -0.81 -6.75
CA SER A 144 1.14 -1.52 -7.49
C SER A 144 1.52 -1.76 -8.97
N PRO A 145 1.86 -0.75 -9.77
CA PRO A 145 2.20 -0.97 -11.19
C PRO A 145 3.54 -1.71 -11.35
N ILE A 146 4.46 -1.54 -10.40
CA ILE A 146 5.81 -2.10 -10.46
C ILE A 146 5.79 -3.57 -10.06
N GLY A 147 5.01 -3.95 -9.05
CA GLY A 147 4.87 -5.34 -8.60
C GLY A 147 4.35 -6.24 -9.72
N LEU A 148 3.28 -5.81 -10.38
CA LEU A 148 2.69 -6.55 -11.50
C LEU A 148 3.67 -6.69 -12.68
N SER A 149 4.36 -5.60 -13.02
CA SER A 149 5.40 -5.60 -14.07
C SER A 149 6.57 -6.51 -13.70
N LEU A 150 6.98 -6.56 -12.43
CA LEU A 150 8.05 -7.42 -11.95
C LEU A 150 7.72 -8.90 -12.15
N VAL A 151 6.50 -9.31 -11.76
CA VAL A 151 6.03 -10.70 -11.98
C VAL A 151 6.11 -11.05 -13.46
N GLY A 152 5.59 -10.18 -14.35
CA GLY A 152 5.63 -10.42 -15.79
C GLY A 152 7.05 -10.57 -16.35
N LYS A 153 8.01 -9.77 -15.85
CA LYS A 153 9.40 -9.80 -16.32
C LYS A 153 10.21 -11.00 -15.81
N LEU A 154 9.93 -11.45 -14.60
CA LEU A 154 10.70 -12.52 -13.95
C LEU A 154 10.12 -13.91 -14.19
N SER A 155 8.82 -14.02 -14.50
CA SER A 155 8.15 -15.30 -14.66
C SER A 155 8.64 -16.06 -15.90
N PRO A 156 9.07 -17.31 -15.76
CA PRO A 156 9.24 -18.21 -16.91
C PRO A 156 7.91 -18.36 -17.65
N LYS A 157 7.91 -18.32 -18.98
CA LYS A 157 6.67 -18.33 -19.80
C LYS A 157 5.69 -19.44 -19.40
N ARG A 158 6.20 -20.64 -19.10
CA ARG A 158 5.40 -21.82 -18.73
C ARG A 158 4.71 -21.71 -17.37
N PHE A 159 5.23 -20.89 -16.45
CA PHE A 159 4.68 -20.70 -15.10
C PHE A 159 4.09 -19.29 -14.88
N ALA A 160 4.03 -18.46 -15.91
CA ALA A 160 3.61 -17.06 -15.77
C ALA A 160 2.22 -16.95 -15.14
N SER A 161 1.21 -17.64 -15.65
CA SER A 161 -0.15 -17.58 -15.09
C SER A 161 -0.21 -18.01 -13.62
N LEU A 162 0.57 -19.04 -13.25
CA LEU A 162 0.61 -19.53 -11.89
C LEU A 162 1.28 -18.53 -10.94
N LEU A 163 2.36 -17.88 -11.38
CA LEU A 163 3.06 -16.85 -10.60
C LEU A 163 2.23 -15.57 -10.45
N TYR A 164 1.45 -15.18 -11.46
CA TYR A 164 0.44 -14.14 -11.30
C TYR A 164 -0.63 -14.55 -10.27
N GLY A 165 -1.07 -15.82 -10.29
CA GLY A 165 -1.98 -16.36 -9.28
C GLY A 165 -1.42 -16.26 -7.87
N VAL A 166 -0.14 -16.58 -7.65
CA VAL A 166 0.55 -16.41 -6.37
C VAL A 166 0.59 -14.94 -5.94
N PHE A 167 0.89 -14.04 -6.86
CA PHE A 167 0.90 -12.60 -6.60
C PHE A 167 -0.49 -12.08 -6.18
N PHE A 168 -1.54 -12.44 -6.89
CA PHE A 168 -2.91 -12.06 -6.52
C PHE A 168 -3.40 -12.72 -5.24
N LEU A 169 -2.96 -13.97 -4.96
CA LEU A 169 -3.23 -14.61 -3.68
C LEU A 169 -2.58 -13.84 -2.51
N SER A 170 -1.40 -13.28 -2.72
CA SER A 170 -0.76 -12.41 -1.72
C SER A 170 -1.57 -11.13 -1.47
N ASN A 171 -2.13 -10.51 -2.52
CA ASN A 171 -3.02 -9.37 -2.37
C ASN A 171 -4.28 -9.75 -1.56
N ALA A 172 -4.92 -10.88 -1.91
CA ALA A 172 -6.09 -11.39 -1.20
C ALA A 172 -5.77 -11.71 0.27
N SER A 173 -4.59 -12.27 0.55
CA SER A 173 -4.11 -12.51 1.93
C SER A 173 -3.90 -11.20 2.70
N GLY A 174 -3.41 -10.17 2.03
CA GLY A 174 -3.27 -8.82 2.59
C GLY A 174 -4.64 -8.22 2.97
N TYR A 175 -5.62 -8.32 2.08
CA TYR A 175 -7.00 -7.88 2.35
C TYR A 175 -7.63 -8.63 3.52
N ALA A 176 -7.48 -9.96 3.58
CA ALA A 176 -7.97 -10.76 4.68
C ALA A 176 -7.31 -10.38 6.01
N LEU A 177 -5.99 -10.16 6.02
CA LEU A 177 -5.26 -9.68 7.19
C LEU A 177 -5.71 -8.28 7.60
N GLY A 178 -5.90 -7.37 6.64
CA GLY A 178 -6.43 -6.03 6.87
C GLY A 178 -7.81 -6.05 7.52
N GLY A 179 -8.71 -6.91 7.04
CA GLY A 179 -10.04 -7.11 7.61
C GLY A 179 -10.00 -7.66 9.04
N THR A 180 -9.11 -8.63 9.33
CA THR A 180 -8.96 -9.15 10.69
C THR A 180 -8.38 -8.11 11.65
N LEU A 181 -7.43 -7.29 11.22
CA LEU A 181 -6.91 -6.18 12.02
C LEU A 181 -8.01 -5.14 12.31
N GLY A 182 -8.83 -4.81 11.31
CA GLY A 182 -9.97 -3.90 11.49
C GLY A 182 -11.02 -4.42 12.46
N SER A 183 -11.22 -5.73 12.55
CA SER A 183 -12.19 -6.36 13.46
C SER A 183 -11.80 -6.32 14.94
N ILE A 184 -10.53 -6.04 15.25
CA ILE A 184 -10.02 -5.94 16.64
C ILE A 184 -10.36 -4.57 17.25
N LEU A 185 -10.76 -3.59 16.43
CA LEU A 185 -11.13 -2.27 16.94
C LEU A 185 -12.39 -2.38 17.82
N PRO A 186 -12.41 -1.69 18.98
CA PRO A 186 -13.59 -1.68 19.83
C PRO A 186 -14.78 -1.03 19.10
N ALA A 187 -15.96 -1.64 19.22
CA ALA A 187 -17.18 -1.15 18.55
C ALA A 187 -17.65 0.24 19.09
N THR A 188 -17.15 0.67 20.23
CA THR A 188 -17.60 1.86 20.97
C THR A 188 -16.52 2.92 21.17
N GLY A 189 -15.33 2.79 20.59
CA GLY A 189 -14.31 3.83 20.73
C GLY A 189 -13.69 3.99 22.13
N ASP A 190 -13.83 2.99 22.98
CA ASP A 190 -13.23 2.92 24.32
C ASP A 190 -11.75 2.56 24.26
#